data_c77401fd2a9c97b3ae3c8181394a75ef
#
_entry.id   c77401fd2a9c97b3ae3c8181394a75ef
#
_cell.length_a   1.000
_cell.length_b   1.000
_cell.length_c   1.000
_cell.angle_alpha   90.00
_cell.angle_beta   90.00
_cell.angle_gamma   90.00
#
_symmetry.space_group_name_H-M   'P 1'
#
loop_
_entity.id
_entity.type
_entity.pdbx_description
1 polymer ?
#
loop_
_entity_poly.entity_id
_entity_poly.type
_entity_poly.pdbx_seq_one_letter_code
_entity_poly.pdbx_strand_id
1 'polypeptide(L)'
;DHNTAKTVIDSITKLYEGLGHDDFCKLFPVILTDNGSEFSHPSALEFAPDGRRRTQIFYCDPMASYQKPQVERNHEFIRTVLPKGTSFDSLSQMDIDLMMAHVNSYGRPALGDKSPFEMFAFLYGKKLLDKLLRLTCQRVIPANEIILKPALLRR
;
A
#
# COMPACT_ATOMS: atom_id res chain seq x y z
N ASP A 1 8.85 7.41 13.59
CA ASP A 1 7.88 6.48 14.21
C ASP A 1 8.46 5.08 14.18
N HIS A 2 8.46 4.41 15.33
CA HIS A 2 8.96 3.04 15.41
C HIS A 2 7.98 2.09 14.72
N ASN A 3 8.52 1.16 13.95
CA ASN A 3 7.77 0.12 13.28
C ASN A 3 7.27 -0.88 14.34
N THR A 4 6.08 -0.64 14.89
CA THR A 4 5.50 -1.42 15.98
C THR A 4 4.21 -2.10 15.52
N ALA A 5 3.88 -3.22 16.17
CA ALA A 5 2.60 -3.91 15.94
C ALA A 5 1.41 -2.95 16.07
N LYS A 6 1.46 -2.02 17.03
CA LYS A 6 0.42 -1.00 17.23
C LYS A 6 0.26 -0.12 15.98
N THR A 7 1.34 0.37 15.38
CA THR A 7 1.28 1.24 14.19
C THR A 7 0.61 0.53 13.00
N VAL A 8 0.91 -0.76 12.80
CA VAL A 8 0.29 -1.56 11.74
C VAL A 8 -1.19 -1.78 12.01
N ILE A 9 -1.56 -2.15 13.25
CA ILE A 9 -2.96 -2.36 13.66
C ILE A 9 -3.76 -1.07 13.48
N ASP A 10 -3.24 0.06 13.94
CA ASP A 10 -3.90 1.36 13.83
C ASP A 10 -4.12 1.76 12.36
N SER A 11 -3.13 1.52 11.50
CA SER A 11 -3.21 1.80 10.05
C SER A 11 -4.28 0.95 9.36
N ILE A 12 -4.32 -0.36 9.65
CA ILE A 12 -5.31 -1.27 9.09
C ILE A 12 -6.71 -0.91 9.62
N THR A 13 -6.83 -0.56 10.90
CA THR A 13 -8.11 -0.17 11.51
C THR A 13 -8.64 1.12 10.90
N LYS A 14 -7.80 2.14 10.73
CA LYS A 14 -8.17 3.38 10.04
C LYS A 14 -8.66 3.14 8.61
N LEU A 15 -7.98 2.25 7.88
CA LEU A 15 -8.39 1.90 6.52
C LEU A 15 -9.73 1.14 6.52
N TYR A 16 -9.92 0.22 7.47
CA TYR A 16 -11.17 -0.52 7.66
C TYR A 16 -12.35 0.40 7.98
N GLU A 17 -12.19 1.32 8.92
CA GLU A 17 -13.21 2.29 9.30
C GLU A 17 -13.58 3.20 8.12
N GLY A 18 -12.59 3.65 7.36
CA GLY A 18 -12.79 4.50 6.20
C GLY A 18 -13.48 3.79 5.03
N LEU A 19 -13.16 2.54 4.77
CA LEU A 19 -13.76 1.73 3.69
C LEU A 19 -15.13 1.16 4.11
N GLY A 20 -15.30 0.82 5.38
CA GLY A 20 -16.39 0.00 5.86
C GLY A 20 -16.14 -1.50 5.63
N HIS A 21 -16.90 -2.33 6.34
CA HIS A 21 -16.67 -3.78 6.40
C HIS A 21 -16.64 -4.45 5.02
N ASP A 22 -17.68 -4.24 4.22
CA ASP A 22 -17.86 -4.97 2.96
C ASP A 22 -16.78 -4.62 1.93
N ASP A 23 -16.47 -3.32 1.76
CA ASP A 23 -15.43 -2.86 0.86
C ASP A 23 -14.03 -3.33 1.33
N PHE A 24 -13.78 -3.28 2.65
CA PHE A 24 -12.50 -3.74 3.19
C PHE A 24 -12.31 -5.24 2.98
N CYS A 25 -13.30 -6.07 3.32
CA CYS A 25 -13.23 -7.53 3.13
C CYS A 25 -13.08 -7.91 1.65
N LYS A 26 -13.70 -7.15 0.75
CA LYS A 26 -13.58 -7.35 -0.70
C LYS A 26 -12.17 -7.03 -1.19
N LEU A 27 -11.53 -5.98 -0.68
CA LEU A 27 -10.21 -5.55 -1.12
C LEU A 27 -9.07 -6.32 -0.45
N PHE A 28 -9.25 -6.69 0.80
CA PHE A 28 -8.23 -7.31 1.65
C PHE A 28 -8.74 -8.64 2.26
N PRO A 29 -9.20 -9.61 1.43
CA PRO A 29 -9.65 -10.90 1.95
C PRO A 29 -8.51 -11.66 2.64
N VAL A 30 -7.28 -11.43 2.19
CA VAL A 30 -6.06 -12.01 2.72
C VAL A 30 -4.98 -10.95 2.79
N ILE A 31 -4.22 -10.94 3.88
CA ILE A 31 -2.98 -10.18 4.02
C ILE A 31 -1.84 -11.19 4.19
N LEU A 32 -0.87 -11.14 3.27
CA LEU A 32 0.32 -11.96 3.31
C LEU A 32 1.49 -11.11 3.81
N THR A 33 2.13 -11.56 4.89
CA THR A 33 3.22 -10.82 5.54
C THR A 33 4.42 -11.72 5.83
N ASP A 34 5.54 -11.14 6.26
CA ASP A 34 6.65 -11.86 6.84
C ASP A 34 6.46 -12.03 8.35
N ASN A 35 7.42 -12.68 9.00
CA ASN A 35 7.41 -12.90 10.45
C ASN A 35 7.99 -11.70 11.23
N GLY A 36 7.82 -10.48 10.74
CA GLY A 36 8.25 -9.27 11.44
C GLY A 36 7.50 -9.08 12.76
N SER A 37 8.16 -8.47 13.73
CA SER A 37 7.58 -8.20 15.06
C SER A 37 6.34 -7.32 15.02
N GLU A 38 6.21 -6.49 13.98
CA GLU A 38 5.07 -5.66 13.69
C GLU A 38 3.79 -6.44 13.35
N PHE A 39 3.91 -7.72 12.99
CA PHE A 39 2.79 -8.62 12.69
C PHE A 39 2.57 -9.68 13.78
N SER A 40 3.14 -9.49 14.97
CA SER A 40 3.09 -10.46 16.09
C SER A 40 1.70 -10.65 16.71
N HIS A 41 0.73 -9.82 16.36
CA HIS A 41 -0.64 -9.87 16.89
C HIS A 41 -1.68 -10.15 15.78
N PRO A 42 -1.70 -11.37 15.18
CA PRO A 42 -2.58 -11.69 14.05
C PRO A 42 -4.07 -11.48 14.39
N SER A 43 -4.53 -11.84 15.57
CA SER A 43 -5.93 -11.67 15.96
C SER A 43 -6.38 -10.20 15.92
N ALA A 44 -5.51 -9.26 16.33
CA ALA A 44 -5.82 -7.83 16.26
C ALA A 44 -5.84 -7.28 14.81
N LEU A 45 -5.18 -7.97 13.88
CA LEU A 45 -5.21 -7.65 12.46
C LEU A 45 -6.42 -8.28 11.78
N GLU A 46 -6.77 -9.53 12.11
CA GLU A 46 -7.87 -10.27 11.51
C GLU A 46 -9.25 -9.80 11.96
N PHE A 47 -9.37 -9.36 13.20
CA PHE A 47 -10.65 -8.92 13.78
C PHE A 47 -10.68 -7.42 13.96
N ALA A 48 -11.82 -6.82 13.61
CA ALA A 48 -12.09 -5.41 13.86
C ALA A 48 -12.46 -5.18 15.34
N PRO A 49 -12.43 -3.92 15.83
CA PRO A 49 -12.82 -3.61 17.21
C PRO A 49 -14.25 -4.04 17.57
N ASP A 50 -15.14 -4.17 16.58
CA ASP A 50 -16.50 -4.67 16.75
C ASP A 50 -16.62 -6.20 16.80
N GLY A 51 -15.49 -6.92 16.76
CA GLY A 51 -15.40 -8.38 16.81
C GLY A 51 -15.65 -9.10 15.48
N ARG A 52 -15.99 -8.39 14.40
CA ARG A 52 -16.16 -9.01 13.08
C ARG A 52 -14.81 -9.32 12.46
N ARG A 53 -14.71 -10.48 11.83
CA ARG A 53 -13.52 -10.84 11.05
C ARG A 53 -13.47 -9.99 9.78
N ARG A 54 -12.35 -9.28 9.56
CA ARG A 54 -12.15 -8.37 8.42
C ARG A 54 -11.17 -8.88 7.38
N THR A 55 -10.27 -9.81 7.75
CA THR A 55 -9.26 -10.38 6.85
C THR A 55 -8.74 -11.70 7.40
N GLN A 56 -7.86 -12.35 6.64
CA GLN A 56 -7.05 -13.49 7.11
C GLN A 56 -5.58 -13.14 6.94
N ILE A 57 -4.77 -13.42 7.97
CA ILE A 57 -3.32 -13.20 7.95
C ILE A 57 -2.62 -14.51 7.63
N PHE A 58 -1.71 -14.47 6.67
CA PHE A 58 -0.79 -15.56 6.37
C PHE A 58 0.64 -15.06 6.45
N TYR A 59 1.52 -15.91 6.97
CA TYR A 59 2.94 -15.61 7.08
C TYR A 59 3.70 -16.34 5.98
N CYS A 60 4.61 -15.63 5.32
CA CYS A 60 5.55 -16.24 4.39
C CYS A 60 6.57 -17.08 5.15
N ASP A 61 7.09 -18.10 4.49
CA ASP A 61 8.23 -18.84 5.00
C ASP A 61 9.45 -17.89 5.14
N PRO A 62 10.31 -18.13 6.14
CA PRO A 62 11.55 -17.36 6.26
C PRO A 62 12.36 -17.38 4.97
N MET A 63 12.88 -16.21 4.57
CA MET A 63 13.69 -16.01 3.36
C MET A 63 13.00 -16.37 2.03
N ALA A 64 11.68 -16.53 2.01
CA ALA A 64 10.89 -16.86 0.82
C ALA A 64 10.32 -15.62 0.12
N SER A 65 11.19 -14.69 -0.32
CA SER A 65 10.78 -13.46 -1.02
C SER A 65 9.96 -13.75 -2.29
N TYR A 66 10.18 -14.92 -2.94
CA TYR A 66 9.42 -15.37 -4.11
C TYR A 66 7.92 -15.55 -3.82
N GLN A 67 7.51 -15.67 -2.57
CA GLN A 67 6.09 -15.73 -2.19
C GLN A 67 5.39 -14.36 -2.26
N LYS A 68 6.16 -13.26 -2.34
CA LYS A 68 5.66 -11.89 -2.46
C LYS A 68 6.24 -11.12 -3.66
N PRO A 69 6.20 -11.65 -4.89
CA PRO A 69 6.90 -11.04 -6.03
C PRO A 69 6.37 -9.64 -6.37
N GLN A 70 5.11 -9.34 -6.10
CA GLN A 70 4.52 -8.03 -6.38
C GLN A 70 5.02 -6.96 -5.40
N VAL A 71 5.31 -7.32 -4.16
CA VAL A 71 5.88 -6.41 -3.16
C VAL A 71 7.30 -6.03 -3.58
N GLU A 72 8.11 -7.00 -4.02
CA GLU A 72 9.46 -6.74 -4.51
C GLU A 72 9.46 -5.78 -5.70
N ARG A 73 8.55 -5.96 -6.68
CA ARG A 73 8.40 -5.03 -7.80
C ARG A 73 8.00 -3.62 -7.34
N ASN A 74 7.12 -3.50 -6.36
CA ASN A 74 6.78 -2.18 -5.82
C ASN A 74 8.00 -1.52 -5.15
N HIS A 75 8.83 -2.30 -4.45
CA HIS A 75 10.08 -1.79 -3.89
C HIS A 75 11.04 -1.28 -4.96
N GLU A 76 11.10 -1.91 -6.13
CA GLU A 76 11.91 -1.42 -7.26
C GLU A 76 11.44 -0.01 -7.69
N PHE A 77 10.13 0.21 -7.85
CA PHE A 77 9.60 1.54 -8.17
C PHE A 77 9.90 2.57 -7.08
N ILE A 78 9.73 2.21 -5.81
CA ILE A 78 10.08 3.09 -4.69
C ILE A 78 11.57 3.46 -4.75
N ARG A 79 12.44 2.50 -5.07
CA ARG A 79 13.90 2.72 -5.18
C ARG A 79 14.31 3.63 -6.34
N THR A 80 13.48 3.82 -7.35
CA THR A 80 13.75 4.83 -8.39
C THR A 80 13.64 6.26 -7.85
N VAL A 81 12.81 6.47 -6.84
CA VAL A 81 12.61 7.77 -6.17
C VAL A 81 13.48 7.89 -4.92
N LEU A 82 13.58 6.81 -4.14
CA LEU A 82 14.38 6.70 -2.92
C LEU A 82 15.44 5.60 -3.09
N PRO A 83 16.62 5.91 -3.63
CA PRO A 83 17.71 4.96 -3.82
C PRO A 83 18.11 4.27 -2.51
N LYS A 84 18.68 3.06 -2.61
CA LYS A 84 19.14 2.29 -1.46
C LYS A 84 20.12 3.13 -0.63
N GLY A 85 19.90 3.16 0.69
CA GLY A 85 20.71 3.95 1.63
C GLY A 85 20.17 5.37 1.86
N THR A 86 19.11 5.80 1.18
CA THR A 86 18.43 7.07 1.50
C THR A 86 17.71 6.93 2.85
N SER A 87 17.95 7.87 3.78
CA SER A 87 17.18 7.94 5.02
C SER A 87 15.76 8.37 4.76
N PHE A 88 14.82 7.75 5.48
CA PHE A 88 13.40 8.13 5.47
C PHE A 88 13.07 9.18 6.53
N ASP A 89 14.02 9.52 7.42
CA ASP A 89 13.78 10.37 8.60
C ASP A 89 13.34 11.80 8.25
N SER A 90 13.75 12.28 7.06
CA SER A 90 13.38 13.61 6.57
C SER A 90 12.07 13.65 5.78
N LEU A 91 11.44 12.51 5.53
CA LEU A 91 10.24 12.44 4.73
C LEU A 91 9.00 12.68 5.58
N SER A 92 8.14 13.58 5.11
CA SER A 92 6.81 13.74 5.65
C SER A 92 5.84 12.69 5.07
N GLN A 93 4.68 12.52 5.70
CA GLN A 93 3.61 11.69 5.13
C GLN A 93 3.19 12.19 3.74
N MET A 94 3.17 13.52 3.52
CA MET A 94 2.86 14.11 2.22
C MET A 94 3.87 13.72 1.13
N ASP A 95 5.16 13.59 1.46
CA ASP A 95 6.19 13.14 0.52
C ASP A 95 5.95 11.66 0.13
N ILE A 96 5.57 10.82 1.09
CA ILE A 96 5.21 9.42 0.84
C ILE A 96 3.94 9.32 -0.02
N ASP A 97 2.90 10.07 0.30
CA ASP A 97 1.65 10.08 -0.45
C ASP A 97 1.87 10.56 -1.90
N LEU A 98 2.69 11.60 -2.09
CA LEU A 98 3.09 12.09 -3.41
C LEU A 98 3.85 11.02 -4.20
N MET A 99 4.87 10.41 -3.61
CA MET A 99 5.65 9.36 -4.25
C MET A 99 4.76 8.18 -4.66
N MET A 100 3.89 7.72 -3.77
CA MET A 100 2.99 6.61 -4.05
C MET A 100 1.93 6.96 -5.11
N ALA A 101 1.48 8.22 -5.17
CA ALA A 101 0.61 8.70 -6.24
C ALA A 101 1.28 8.55 -7.62
N HIS A 102 2.55 8.94 -7.76
CA HIS A 102 3.32 8.75 -9.00
C HIS A 102 3.54 7.27 -9.31
N VAL A 103 3.95 6.46 -8.34
CA VAL A 103 4.17 5.01 -8.50
C VAL A 103 2.89 4.29 -8.94
N ASN A 104 1.74 4.65 -8.35
CA ASN A 104 0.45 4.02 -8.64
C ASN A 104 -0.22 4.56 -9.92
N SER A 105 0.26 5.68 -10.45
CA SER A 105 -0.20 6.23 -11.74
C SER A 105 0.67 5.75 -12.92
N TYR A 106 1.82 5.13 -12.65
CA TYR A 106 2.74 4.67 -13.70
C TYR A 106 2.23 3.38 -14.37
N GLY A 107 2.15 3.39 -15.70
CA GLY A 107 1.77 2.22 -16.50
C GLY A 107 2.79 1.09 -16.38
N ARG A 108 2.32 -0.14 -16.27
CA ARG A 108 3.17 -1.33 -16.07
C ARG A 108 2.94 -2.37 -17.16
N PRO A 109 3.98 -2.85 -17.86
CA PRO A 109 3.83 -3.89 -18.89
C PRO A 109 3.10 -5.13 -18.37
N ALA A 110 3.35 -5.55 -17.13
CA ALA A 110 2.66 -6.68 -16.51
C ALA A 110 1.15 -6.46 -16.29
N LEU A 111 0.66 -5.22 -16.41
CA LEU A 111 -0.75 -4.87 -16.34
C LEU A 111 -1.32 -4.44 -17.72
N GLY A 112 -0.66 -4.83 -18.82
CA GLY A 112 -1.03 -4.41 -20.16
C GLY A 112 -0.90 -2.89 -20.34
N ASP A 113 0.20 -2.33 -19.87
CA ASP A 113 0.56 -0.92 -19.87
C ASP A 113 -0.40 0.00 -19.07
N LYS A 114 -1.34 -0.59 -18.33
CA LYS A 114 -2.20 0.15 -17.40
C LYS A 114 -1.48 0.43 -16.09
N SER A 115 -1.84 1.55 -15.48
CA SER A 115 -1.41 1.86 -14.11
C SER A 115 -2.17 1.02 -13.08
N PRO A 116 -1.63 0.85 -11.87
CA PRO A 116 -2.36 0.28 -10.74
C PRO A 116 -3.72 0.93 -10.47
N PHE A 117 -3.83 2.26 -10.57
CA PHE A 117 -5.10 2.96 -10.40
C PHE A 117 -6.11 2.62 -11.50
N GLU A 118 -5.68 2.56 -12.77
CA GLU A 118 -6.55 2.14 -13.88
C GLU A 118 -7.01 0.71 -13.72
N MET A 119 -6.10 -0.20 -13.34
CA MET A 119 -6.44 -1.60 -13.12
C MET A 119 -7.39 -1.74 -11.92
N PHE A 120 -7.16 -1.00 -10.84
CA PHE A 120 -8.07 -0.97 -9.69
C PHE A 120 -9.47 -0.49 -10.08
N ALA A 121 -9.55 0.61 -10.84
CA ALA A 121 -10.83 1.14 -11.32
C ALA A 121 -11.56 0.14 -12.23
N PHE A 122 -10.82 -0.59 -13.05
CA PHE A 122 -11.39 -1.64 -13.90
C PHE A 122 -11.97 -2.82 -13.10
N LEU A 123 -11.24 -3.28 -12.06
CA LEU A 123 -11.63 -4.45 -11.26
C LEU A 123 -12.71 -4.14 -10.21
N TYR A 124 -12.63 -2.97 -9.58
CA TYR A 124 -13.43 -2.63 -8.39
C TYR A 124 -14.36 -1.43 -8.59
N GLY A 125 -14.22 -0.75 -9.71
CA GLY A 125 -15.00 0.43 -10.05
C GLY A 125 -14.41 1.75 -9.56
N LYS A 126 -14.69 2.81 -10.32
CA LYS A 126 -14.16 4.16 -10.06
C LYS A 126 -14.61 4.71 -8.69
N LYS A 127 -15.85 4.43 -8.27
CA LYS A 127 -16.38 4.92 -6.98
C LYS A 127 -15.55 4.42 -5.79
N LEU A 128 -15.10 3.16 -5.83
CA LEU A 128 -14.27 2.60 -4.77
C LEU A 128 -12.82 3.12 -4.85
N LEU A 129 -12.29 3.33 -6.07
CA LEU A 129 -11.02 4.02 -6.24
C LEU A 129 -11.05 5.43 -5.64
N ASP A 130 -12.06 6.23 -5.97
CA ASP A 130 -12.19 7.60 -5.46
C ASP A 130 -12.28 7.63 -3.92
N LYS A 131 -12.94 6.64 -3.32
CA LYS A 131 -12.99 6.46 -1.87
C LYS A 131 -11.62 6.17 -1.30
N LEU A 132 -10.88 5.24 -1.90
CA LEU A 132 -9.53 4.87 -1.47
C LEU A 132 -8.55 6.05 -1.61
N LEU A 133 -8.58 6.77 -2.72
CA LEU A 133 -7.72 7.95 -2.96
C LEU A 133 -7.91 9.03 -1.89
N ARG A 134 -9.17 9.29 -1.49
CA ARG A 134 -9.45 10.23 -0.39
C ARG A 134 -8.90 9.75 0.95
N LEU A 135 -9.03 8.45 1.25
CA LEU A 135 -8.54 7.88 2.52
C LEU A 135 -7.03 7.88 2.63
N THR A 136 -6.34 7.70 1.50
CA THR A 136 -4.87 7.63 1.42
C THR A 136 -4.22 8.96 1.01
N CYS A 137 -5.00 10.04 0.91
CA CYS A 137 -4.53 11.36 0.45
C CYS A 137 -3.77 11.31 -0.89
N GLN A 138 -4.09 10.33 -1.74
CA GLN A 138 -3.48 10.16 -3.05
C GLN A 138 -4.36 10.75 -4.16
N ARG A 139 -3.75 10.98 -5.32
CA ARG A 139 -4.42 11.40 -6.54
C ARG A 139 -3.85 10.68 -7.76
N VAL A 140 -4.62 10.59 -8.82
CA VAL A 140 -4.11 10.12 -10.12
C VAL A 140 -3.25 11.22 -10.74
N ILE A 141 -2.04 10.87 -11.14
CA ILE A 141 -1.10 11.77 -11.82
C ILE A 141 -1.23 11.54 -13.33
N PRO A 142 -1.42 12.62 -14.15
CA PRO A 142 -1.41 12.49 -15.61
C PRO A 142 -0.11 11.87 -16.12
N ALA A 143 -0.18 11.06 -17.18
CA ALA A 143 0.97 10.29 -17.66
C ALA A 143 2.19 11.16 -18.01
N ASN A 144 1.95 12.35 -18.57
CA ASN A 144 3.00 13.33 -18.90
C ASN A 144 3.61 14.05 -17.70
N GLU A 145 3.02 13.92 -16.51
CA GLU A 145 3.50 14.55 -15.26
C GLU A 145 4.16 13.53 -14.32
N ILE A 146 4.19 12.25 -14.69
CA ILE A 146 4.77 11.21 -13.84
C ILE A 146 6.29 11.38 -13.73
N ILE A 147 6.78 11.46 -12.50
CA ILE A 147 8.20 11.57 -12.18
C ILE A 147 8.57 10.39 -11.26
N LEU A 148 9.43 9.49 -11.74
CA LEU A 148 9.99 8.39 -10.97
C LEU A 148 11.52 8.59 -10.85
N LYS A 149 11.92 9.66 -10.19
CA LYS A 149 13.32 10.07 -9.97
C LYS A 149 13.46 10.70 -8.59
N PRO A 150 14.67 10.72 -8.00
CA PRO A 150 14.92 11.37 -6.71
C PRO A 150 14.54 12.86 -6.68
N ALA A 151 14.51 13.51 -7.84
CA ALA A 151 14.10 14.91 -7.96
C ALA A 151 12.64 15.16 -7.56
N LEU A 152 11.77 14.13 -7.52
CA LEU A 152 10.36 14.25 -7.12
C LEU A 152 10.23 14.80 -5.69
N LEU A 153 11.11 14.37 -4.77
CA LEU A 153 11.07 14.71 -3.34
C LEU A 153 12.14 15.76 -2.94
N ARG A 154 12.91 16.26 -3.89
CA ARG A 154 13.87 17.34 -3.62
C ARG A 154 13.09 18.66 -3.60
N ARG A 155 13.06 19.26 -2.43
CA ARG A 155 12.63 20.67 -2.23
C ARG A 155 13.84 21.58 -2.38
#